data_b542e1d26351bc64676a06e2dfd58df6
#
_entry.id   b542e1d26351bc64676a06e2dfd58df6
#
_cell.length_a   1.000
_cell.length_b   1.000
_cell.length_c   1.000
_cell.angle_alpha   90.00
_cell.angle_beta   90.00
_cell.angle_gamma   90.00
#
_symmetry.space_group_name_H-M   'P 1'
#
loop_
_entity.id
_entity.type
_entity.pdbx_description
1 polymer ?
#
loop_
_entity_poly.entity_id
_entity_poly.type
_entity_poly.pdbx_seq_one_letter_code
_entity_poly.pdbx_strand_id
1 'polypeptide(L)'
;KHVVRVNGEMSKYFGRSNQNLASDVLIKFFGKKSTIRVNGLLNADKRMVKVSEGYAAGYNHYLENIPQGMHQACINAEWLRPIDLYDVARMSVYITLLASFSDPRIANAVLALGIEEDNEQSALNLEKFTLSESMGSNSYALGSEVTQTGQAMLLGNPHYPWRGQRRFYQVHM
;
A
#
# COMPACT_ATOMS: atom_id res chain seq x y z
N LYS A 1 8.01 -6.19 5.84
CA LYS A 1 8.26 -5.91 4.41
C LYS A 1 7.58 -4.62 3.94
N HIS A 2 6.34 -4.30 4.38
CA HIS A 2 5.65 -3.05 4.01
C HIS A 2 6.42 -1.81 4.46
N VAL A 3 6.87 -1.76 5.71
CA VAL A 3 7.68 -0.65 6.26
C VAL A 3 8.90 -0.38 5.39
N VAL A 4 9.63 -1.41 4.99
CA VAL A 4 10.80 -1.29 4.09
C VAL A 4 10.40 -0.68 2.75
N ARG A 5 9.28 -1.13 2.18
CA ARG A 5 8.82 -0.65 0.89
C ARG A 5 8.43 0.83 0.94
N VAL A 6 7.61 1.23 1.91
CA VAL A 6 7.14 2.62 2.01
C VAL A 6 8.23 3.60 2.43
N ASN A 7 9.40 3.10 2.77
CA ASN A 7 10.60 3.90 3.00
C ASN A 7 11.58 3.88 1.82
N GLY A 8 11.27 3.14 0.75
CA GLY A 8 12.14 3.05 -0.43
C GLY A 8 13.45 2.34 -0.12
N GLU A 9 13.39 1.22 0.61
CA GLU A 9 14.54 0.46 1.09
C GLU A 9 14.50 -1.01 0.63
N MET A 10 13.68 -1.32 -0.39
CA MET A 10 13.54 -2.69 -0.89
C MET A 10 14.85 -3.23 -1.43
N SER A 11 15.60 -2.41 -2.18
CA SER A 11 16.91 -2.81 -2.74
C SER A 11 17.95 -3.05 -1.66
N LYS A 12 17.87 -2.31 -0.54
CA LYS A 12 18.79 -2.45 0.60
C LYS A 12 18.62 -3.78 1.31
N TYR A 13 17.38 -4.20 1.60
CA TYR A 13 17.11 -5.36 2.47
C TYR A 13 16.72 -6.63 1.71
N PHE A 14 16.25 -6.52 0.47
CA PHE A 14 15.75 -7.66 -0.32
C PHE A 14 16.50 -7.85 -1.64
N GLY A 15 17.64 -7.18 -1.80
CA GLY A 15 18.49 -7.30 -2.97
C GLY A 15 18.13 -6.33 -4.11
N ARG A 16 19.16 -6.00 -4.89
CA ARG A 16 19.07 -5.07 -6.00
C ARG A 16 18.51 -5.78 -7.24
N SER A 17 17.23 -5.64 -7.47
CA SER A 17 16.54 -6.01 -8.71
C SER A 17 15.89 -4.78 -9.32
N ASN A 18 15.61 -4.80 -10.62
CA ASN A 18 14.90 -3.69 -11.29
C ASN A 18 13.57 -3.38 -10.62
N GLN A 19 12.83 -4.40 -10.18
CA GLN A 19 11.56 -4.23 -9.47
C GLN A 19 11.72 -3.56 -8.11
N ASN A 20 12.73 -3.95 -7.32
CA ASN A 20 12.99 -3.34 -6.03
C ASN A 20 13.48 -1.90 -6.19
N LEU A 21 14.37 -1.66 -7.17
CA LEU A 21 14.89 -0.34 -7.47
C LEU A 21 13.77 0.61 -7.92
N ALA A 22 12.92 0.18 -8.85
CA ALA A 22 11.76 0.96 -9.30
C ALA A 22 10.81 1.31 -8.15
N SER A 23 10.52 0.33 -7.28
CA SER A 23 9.72 0.55 -6.07
C SER A 23 10.35 1.61 -5.16
N ASP A 24 11.65 1.55 -4.94
CA ASP A 24 12.38 2.49 -4.09
C ASP A 24 12.38 3.91 -4.68
N VAL A 25 12.64 4.05 -5.98
CA VAL A 25 12.61 5.33 -6.69
C VAL A 25 11.23 5.97 -6.60
N LEU A 26 10.18 5.20 -6.91
CA LEU A 26 8.80 5.67 -6.88
C LEU A 26 8.44 6.23 -5.49
N ILE A 27 8.72 5.45 -4.45
CA ILE A 27 8.42 5.86 -3.09
C ILE A 27 9.28 7.05 -2.64
N LYS A 28 10.55 7.10 -3.00
CA LYS A 28 11.40 8.25 -2.68
C LYS A 28 10.95 9.53 -3.38
N PHE A 29 10.36 9.41 -4.55
CA PHE A 29 9.80 10.56 -5.27
C PHE A 29 8.51 11.07 -4.63
N PHE A 30 7.51 10.20 -4.43
CA PHE A 30 6.19 10.58 -3.91
C PHE A 30 6.11 10.63 -2.38
N GLY A 31 6.94 9.84 -1.69
CA GLY A 31 6.93 9.67 -0.24
C GLY A 31 7.83 10.60 0.55
N LYS A 32 8.31 11.72 -0.03
CA LYS A 32 9.13 12.71 0.68
C LYS A 32 8.35 13.27 1.88
N LYS A 33 9.00 13.39 3.04
CA LYS A 33 8.37 13.95 4.26
C LYS A 33 7.75 15.32 4.02
N SER A 34 8.41 16.19 3.26
CA SER A 34 7.88 17.51 2.90
C SER A 34 6.58 17.42 2.10
N THR A 35 6.55 16.57 1.09
CA THR A 35 5.37 16.36 0.25
C THR A 35 4.20 15.79 1.06
N ILE A 36 4.44 14.76 1.87
CA ILE A 36 3.43 14.15 2.73
C ILE A 36 2.91 15.13 3.77
N ARG A 37 3.80 15.93 4.37
CA ARG A 37 3.38 16.96 5.33
C ARG A 37 2.46 17.98 4.68
N VAL A 38 2.87 18.57 3.56
CA VAL A 38 2.15 19.69 2.93
C VAL A 38 0.87 19.21 2.25
N ASN A 39 0.94 18.15 1.45
CA ASN A 39 -0.17 17.71 0.62
C ASN A 39 -1.12 16.72 1.33
N GLY A 40 -0.67 16.14 2.43
CA GLY A 40 -1.42 15.12 3.19
C GLY A 40 -1.75 15.60 4.60
N LEU A 41 -0.78 15.53 5.51
CA LEU A 41 -1.04 15.64 6.95
C LEU A 41 -1.59 17.00 7.40
N LEU A 42 -1.16 18.11 6.79
CA LEU A 42 -1.66 19.46 7.16
C LEU A 42 -3.13 19.68 6.80
N ASN A 43 -3.62 18.99 5.77
CA ASN A 43 -4.99 19.09 5.29
C ASN A 43 -5.85 17.86 5.65
N ALA A 44 -5.28 16.88 6.35
CA ALA A 44 -6.00 15.68 6.76
C ALA A 44 -7.01 15.97 7.87
N ASP A 45 -8.12 15.23 7.86
CA ASP A 45 -9.05 15.21 9.00
C ASP A 45 -8.28 14.79 10.27
N LYS A 46 -8.42 15.56 11.32
CA LYS A 46 -7.73 15.32 12.61
C LYS A 46 -8.03 13.94 13.20
N ARG A 47 -9.21 13.38 12.92
CA ARG A 47 -9.57 12.02 13.35
C ARG A 47 -8.72 10.98 12.63
N MET A 48 -8.49 11.16 11.31
CA MET A 48 -7.65 10.26 10.52
C MET A 48 -6.18 10.32 10.96
N VAL A 49 -5.70 11.51 11.31
CA VAL A 49 -4.36 11.67 11.90
C VAL A 49 -4.24 10.87 13.20
N LYS A 50 -5.21 11.01 14.11
CA LYS A 50 -5.24 10.26 15.37
C LYS A 50 -5.34 8.75 15.18
N VAL A 51 -6.13 8.28 14.21
CA VAL A 51 -6.20 6.86 13.85
C VAL A 51 -4.84 6.35 13.36
N SER A 52 -4.16 7.14 12.53
CA SER A 52 -2.83 6.80 12.03
C SER A 52 -1.76 6.77 13.12
N GLU A 53 -1.82 7.70 14.06
CA GLU A 53 -0.96 7.72 15.27
C GLU A 53 -1.24 6.48 16.15
N GLY A 54 -2.52 6.17 16.38
CA GLY A 54 -2.94 4.97 17.11
C GLY A 54 -2.46 3.67 16.46
N TYR A 55 -2.52 3.59 15.13
CA TYR A 55 -1.98 2.45 14.39
C TYR A 55 -0.47 2.30 14.60
N ALA A 56 0.29 3.40 14.48
CA ALA A 56 1.74 3.38 14.71
C ALA A 56 2.05 2.96 16.16
N ALA A 57 1.34 3.50 17.14
CA ALA A 57 1.51 3.15 18.54
C ALA A 57 1.22 1.66 18.82
N GLY A 58 0.12 1.12 18.26
CA GLY A 58 -0.23 -0.29 18.40
C GLY A 58 0.80 -1.23 17.75
N TYR A 59 1.29 -0.87 16.57
CA TYR A 59 2.37 -1.61 15.91
C TYR A 59 3.65 -1.62 16.75
N ASN A 60 4.06 -0.46 17.27
CA ASN A 60 5.27 -0.33 18.07
C ASN A 60 5.13 -1.10 19.39
N HIS A 61 3.98 -0.98 20.06
CA HIS A 61 3.68 -1.76 21.26
C HIS A 61 3.77 -3.27 21.01
N TYR A 62 3.24 -3.75 19.87
CA TYR A 62 3.36 -5.15 19.49
C TYR A 62 4.83 -5.57 19.29
N LEU A 63 5.65 -4.74 18.64
CA LEU A 63 7.08 -5.04 18.44
C LEU A 63 7.84 -5.16 19.77
N GLU A 64 7.52 -4.32 20.74
CA GLU A 64 8.15 -4.33 22.06
C GLU A 64 7.72 -5.54 22.90
N ASN A 65 6.54 -6.09 22.62
CA ASN A 65 5.91 -7.13 23.43
C ASN A 65 5.66 -8.43 22.66
N ILE A 66 6.44 -8.72 21.62
CA ILE A 66 6.28 -9.97 20.85
C ILE A 66 6.45 -11.18 21.79
N PRO A 67 5.44 -12.07 21.92
CA PRO A 67 5.54 -13.26 22.76
C PRO A 67 6.67 -14.16 22.28
N GLN A 68 7.39 -14.76 23.24
CA GLN A 68 8.41 -15.75 22.91
C GLN A 68 7.79 -16.90 22.10
N GLY A 69 8.44 -17.26 20.99
CA GLY A 69 7.99 -18.33 20.10
C GLY A 69 7.06 -17.89 18.96
N MET A 70 6.58 -16.65 18.96
CA MET A 70 5.80 -16.12 17.83
C MET A 70 6.71 -15.36 16.83
N HIS A 71 6.47 -15.58 15.53
CA HIS A 71 7.11 -14.85 14.42
C HIS A 71 8.64 -14.94 14.34
N GLN A 72 9.22 -16.07 14.68
CA GLN A 72 10.68 -16.27 14.67
C GLN A 72 11.36 -15.93 13.34
N ALA A 73 10.66 -16.07 12.22
CA ALA A 73 11.20 -15.78 10.88
C ALA A 73 11.66 -14.33 10.67
N CYS A 74 11.21 -13.39 11.50
CA CYS A 74 11.55 -11.96 11.38
C CYS A 74 12.26 -11.40 12.62
N ILE A 75 12.45 -12.22 13.65
CA ILE A 75 13.17 -11.80 14.86
C ILE A 75 14.60 -11.44 14.48
N ASN A 76 15.08 -10.30 14.96
CA ASN A 76 16.40 -9.74 14.68
C ASN A 76 16.61 -9.26 13.22
N ALA A 77 15.58 -9.16 12.40
CA ALA A 77 15.72 -8.55 11.09
C ALA A 77 15.95 -7.02 11.25
N GLU A 78 17.05 -6.49 10.70
CA GLU A 78 17.40 -5.07 10.78
C GLU A 78 16.30 -4.13 10.25
N TRP A 79 15.45 -4.64 9.36
CA TRP A 79 14.33 -3.89 8.80
C TRP A 79 13.08 -3.90 9.70
N LEU A 80 13.07 -4.68 10.77
CA LEU A 80 11.97 -4.73 11.74
C LEU A 80 12.20 -3.64 12.78
N ARG A 81 11.56 -2.50 12.61
CA ARG A 81 11.76 -1.31 13.45
C ARG A 81 10.44 -0.62 13.77
N PRO A 82 10.39 0.23 14.80
CA PRO A 82 9.27 1.10 15.06
C PRO A 82 8.91 1.97 13.85
N ILE A 83 7.64 2.33 13.75
CA ILE A 83 7.09 3.20 12.70
C ILE A 83 6.55 4.49 13.31
N ASP A 84 6.50 5.53 12.48
CA ASP A 84 5.93 6.82 12.83
C ASP A 84 4.69 7.15 11.97
N LEU A 85 4.07 8.29 12.25
CA LEU A 85 2.95 8.82 11.48
C LEU A 85 3.27 8.95 9.98
N TYR A 86 4.52 9.31 9.64
CA TYR A 86 4.93 9.43 8.24
C TYR A 86 5.01 8.09 7.53
N ASP A 87 5.38 7.02 8.24
CA ASP A 87 5.37 5.67 7.67
C ASP A 87 3.94 5.22 7.34
N VAL A 88 2.98 5.53 8.22
CA VAL A 88 1.55 5.26 7.98
C VAL A 88 1.03 6.11 6.82
N ALA A 89 1.37 7.40 6.77
CA ALA A 89 0.98 8.28 5.68
C ALA A 89 1.59 7.83 4.33
N ARG A 90 2.85 7.38 4.31
CA ARG A 90 3.46 6.77 3.12
C ARG A 90 2.77 5.49 2.69
N MET A 91 2.28 4.69 3.64
CA MET A 91 1.48 3.51 3.33
C MET A 91 0.22 3.90 2.55
N SER A 92 -0.49 4.95 2.99
CA SER A 92 -1.68 5.47 2.30
C SER A 92 -1.34 5.95 0.89
N VAL A 93 -0.26 6.72 0.74
CA VAL A 93 0.24 7.14 -0.59
C VAL A 93 0.56 5.93 -1.46
N TYR A 94 1.25 4.94 -0.93
CA TYR A 94 1.59 3.73 -1.67
C TYR A 94 0.35 2.96 -2.15
N ILE A 95 -0.67 2.80 -1.31
CA ILE A 95 -1.93 2.14 -1.67
C ILE A 95 -2.64 2.93 -2.78
N THR A 96 -2.68 4.26 -2.66
CA THR A 96 -3.26 5.14 -3.69
C THR A 96 -2.53 5.01 -5.02
N LEU A 97 -1.19 4.99 -4.99
CA LEU A 97 -0.39 4.78 -6.19
C LEU A 97 -0.67 3.41 -6.82
N LEU A 98 -0.75 2.34 -6.03
CA LEU A 98 -1.11 1.01 -6.54
C LEU A 98 -2.48 0.98 -7.22
N ALA A 99 -3.45 1.70 -6.68
CA ALA A 99 -4.77 1.81 -7.29
C ALA A 99 -4.74 2.67 -8.57
N SER A 100 -3.94 3.74 -8.58
CA SER A 100 -3.82 4.67 -9.72
C SER A 100 -3.05 4.06 -10.90
N PHE A 101 -2.04 3.24 -10.64
CA PHE A 101 -1.26 2.57 -11.68
C PHE A 101 -1.99 1.44 -12.40
N SER A 102 -3.21 1.14 -12.04
CA SER A 102 -4.08 0.32 -12.88
C SER A 102 -4.48 1.02 -14.19
N ASP A 103 -4.25 2.34 -14.32
CA ASP A 103 -4.37 3.08 -15.58
C ASP A 103 -3.01 3.08 -16.32
N PRO A 104 -2.91 2.44 -17.51
CA PRO A 104 -1.67 2.38 -18.29
C PRO A 104 -1.09 3.75 -18.65
N ARG A 105 -1.94 4.79 -18.76
CA ARG A 105 -1.50 6.15 -19.09
C ARG A 105 -0.68 6.77 -17.95
N ILE A 106 -1.11 6.54 -16.71
CA ILE A 106 -0.38 7.02 -15.53
C ILE A 106 0.92 6.24 -15.39
N ALA A 107 0.86 4.93 -15.58
CA ALA A 107 2.03 4.06 -15.55
C ALA A 107 3.10 4.51 -16.57
N ASN A 108 2.71 4.76 -17.81
CA ASN A 108 3.61 5.22 -18.87
C ASN A 108 4.15 6.64 -18.59
N ALA A 109 3.33 7.55 -18.05
CA ALA A 109 3.79 8.89 -17.69
C ALA A 109 4.87 8.87 -16.61
N VAL A 110 4.75 7.99 -15.62
CA VAL A 110 5.77 7.84 -14.55
C VAL A 110 7.05 7.23 -15.10
N LEU A 111 6.97 6.32 -16.06
CA LEU A 111 8.13 5.75 -16.75
C LEU A 111 8.87 6.80 -17.54
N ALA A 112 8.17 7.65 -18.27
CA ALA A 112 8.76 8.73 -19.05
C ALA A 112 9.51 9.77 -18.19
N LEU A 113 9.22 9.84 -16.89
CA LEU A 113 9.87 10.78 -15.98
C LEU A 113 11.24 10.32 -15.43
N GLY A 114 11.67 9.10 -15.66
CA GLY A 114 12.82 8.59 -14.93
C GLY A 114 13.71 7.52 -15.57
N ILE A 115 13.54 7.18 -16.82
CA ILE A 115 14.34 6.13 -17.45
C ILE A 115 14.88 6.66 -18.78
N GLU A 116 16.17 6.96 -18.81
CA GLU A 116 16.91 7.02 -20.07
C GLU A 116 16.88 5.64 -20.72
N GLU A 117 16.44 5.60 -21.98
CA GLU A 117 16.33 4.40 -22.82
C GLU A 117 17.72 3.87 -23.17
N ASP A 118 18.27 3.01 -22.34
CA ASP A 118 19.47 2.25 -22.70
C ASP A 118 19.28 0.74 -22.55
N ASN A 119 18.18 0.22 -23.06
CA ASN A 119 18.00 -1.17 -23.53
C ASN A 119 16.50 -1.53 -23.55
N GLU A 120 16.06 -2.14 -24.64
CA GLU A 120 14.71 -2.69 -24.84
C GLU A 120 14.27 -3.75 -23.78
N GLN A 121 15.20 -4.24 -22.97
CA GLN A 121 14.91 -5.14 -21.83
C GLN A 121 14.66 -4.43 -20.51
N SER A 122 14.88 -3.12 -20.46
CA SER A 122 14.65 -2.29 -19.25
C SER A 122 13.26 -1.68 -19.18
N ALA A 123 12.42 -1.88 -20.17
CA ALA A 123 11.00 -1.57 -20.03
C ALA A 123 10.53 -2.26 -18.75
N LEU A 124 10.39 -1.48 -17.70
CA LEU A 124 9.77 -1.92 -16.46
C LEU A 124 8.51 -2.64 -16.88
N ASN A 125 8.47 -3.94 -16.65
CA ASN A 125 7.30 -4.73 -16.97
C ASN A 125 6.23 -4.33 -15.94
N LEU A 126 5.63 -3.16 -16.18
CA LEU A 126 4.57 -2.59 -15.36
C LEU A 126 3.35 -3.50 -15.35
N GLU A 127 3.17 -4.33 -16.37
CA GLU A 127 2.16 -5.39 -16.34
C GLU A 127 2.36 -6.30 -15.13
N LYS A 128 3.59 -6.65 -14.75
CA LYS A 128 3.85 -7.41 -13.52
C LYS A 128 3.68 -6.57 -12.25
N PHE A 129 3.73 -5.26 -12.34
CA PHE A 129 3.50 -4.38 -11.19
C PHE A 129 2.02 -4.03 -11.02
N THR A 130 1.30 -3.87 -12.12
CA THR A 130 -0.09 -3.39 -12.14
C THR A 130 -1.12 -4.52 -12.18
N LEU A 131 -0.83 -5.61 -12.84
CA LEU A 131 -1.80 -6.66 -13.15
C LEU A 131 -1.27 -8.01 -12.69
N SER A 132 -1.23 -8.25 -11.39
CA SER A 132 -1.39 -9.63 -10.96
C SER A 132 -2.84 -10.03 -11.24
N GLU A 133 -2.96 -11.10 -11.97
CA GLU A 133 -4.14 -11.83 -12.40
C GLU A 133 -5.43 -11.54 -11.64
N SER A 134 -6.49 -11.21 -12.38
CA SER A 134 -7.88 -11.18 -11.94
C SER A 134 -8.21 -10.35 -10.68
N MET A 135 -7.89 -9.08 -10.68
CA MET A 135 -8.55 -8.15 -9.77
C MET A 135 -9.84 -7.65 -10.42
N GLY A 136 -10.92 -7.82 -9.70
CA GLY A 136 -12.22 -7.33 -10.11
C GLY A 136 -13.05 -7.04 -8.87
N SER A 137 -14.28 -6.66 -9.07
CA SER A 137 -15.27 -6.54 -8.01
C SER A 137 -16.65 -6.57 -8.65
N ASN A 138 -17.59 -7.18 -7.94
CA ASN A 138 -19.00 -7.15 -8.31
C ASN A 138 -19.78 -6.47 -7.19
N SER A 139 -20.83 -5.76 -7.54
CA SER A 139 -21.78 -5.25 -6.58
C SER A 139 -23.21 -5.33 -7.11
N TYR A 140 -24.12 -5.54 -6.19
CA TYR A 140 -25.56 -5.49 -6.44
C TYR A 140 -26.17 -4.47 -5.49
N ALA A 141 -26.88 -3.50 -6.03
CA ALA A 141 -27.68 -2.55 -5.25
C ALA A 141 -29.15 -2.85 -5.52
N LEU A 142 -29.90 -3.12 -4.48
CA LEU A 142 -31.35 -3.38 -4.53
C LEU A 142 -32.06 -2.21 -3.86
N GLY A 143 -33.00 -1.60 -4.59
CA GLY A 143 -33.88 -0.59 -4.02
C GLY A 143 -34.87 -1.19 -3.03
N SER A 144 -35.48 -0.35 -2.21
CA SER A 144 -36.43 -0.77 -1.17
C SER A 144 -37.66 -1.50 -1.74
N GLU A 145 -38.03 -1.21 -2.96
CA GLU A 145 -39.20 -1.76 -3.65
C GLU A 145 -39.06 -3.26 -4.04
N VAL A 146 -37.80 -3.76 -4.09
CA VAL A 146 -37.54 -5.17 -4.48
C VAL A 146 -37.06 -6.02 -3.29
N THR A 147 -37.05 -5.46 -2.10
CA THR A 147 -36.63 -6.17 -0.88
C THR A 147 -37.84 -6.51 0.00
N GLN A 148 -37.77 -7.64 0.68
CA GLN A 148 -38.86 -8.05 1.62
C GLN A 148 -38.96 -7.11 2.82
N THR A 149 -37.89 -6.47 3.22
CA THR A 149 -37.81 -5.58 4.39
C THR A 149 -38.22 -4.15 4.05
N GLY A 150 -38.38 -3.79 2.78
CA GLY A 150 -38.59 -2.40 2.35
C GLY A 150 -37.37 -1.51 2.58
N GLN A 151 -36.19 -2.05 2.80
CA GLN A 151 -34.94 -1.32 2.97
C GLN A 151 -33.99 -1.59 1.80
N ALA A 152 -33.27 -0.59 1.37
CA ALA A 152 -32.24 -0.78 0.35
C ALA A 152 -31.13 -1.72 0.84
N MET A 153 -30.64 -2.57 -0.04
CA MET A 153 -29.57 -3.53 0.25
C MET A 153 -28.41 -3.35 -0.72
N LEU A 154 -27.21 -3.46 -0.23
CA LEU A 154 -25.99 -3.43 -1.03
C LEU A 154 -25.14 -4.68 -0.74
N LEU A 155 -24.87 -5.45 -1.78
CA LEU A 155 -23.87 -6.53 -1.75
C LEU A 155 -22.62 -6.03 -2.50
N GLY A 156 -21.50 -5.92 -1.81
CA GLY A 156 -20.19 -5.66 -2.41
C GLY A 156 -19.33 -6.91 -2.30
N ASN A 157 -18.80 -7.38 -3.44
CA ASN A 157 -17.91 -8.53 -3.48
C ASN A 157 -16.58 -8.14 -4.14
N PRO A 158 -15.59 -7.69 -3.36
CA PRO A 158 -14.25 -7.37 -3.87
C PRO A 158 -13.49 -8.66 -4.20
N HIS A 159 -12.99 -8.77 -5.43
CA HIS A 159 -12.13 -9.87 -5.85
C HIS A 159 -10.67 -9.46 -5.64
N TYR A 160 -10.21 -9.54 -4.40
CA TYR A 160 -8.85 -9.19 -4.02
C TYR A 160 -8.06 -10.43 -3.58
N PRO A 161 -6.73 -10.45 -3.78
CA PRO A 161 -5.89 -11.57 -3.39
C PRO A 161 -5.96 -11.83 -1.88
N TRP A 162 -6.09 -13.09 -1.49
CA TRP A 162 -6.06 -13.51 -0.09
C TRP A 162 -4.65 -13.45 0.53
N ARG A 163 -3.64 -13.27 -0.31
CA ARG A 163 -2.24 -13.20 0.09
C ARG A 163 -1.56 -11.97 -0.51
N GLY A 164 -0.44 -11.58 0.08
CA GLY A 164 0.36 -10.46 -0.41
C GLY A 164 -0.14 -9.10 0.06
N GLN A 165 0.20 -8.07 -0.70
CA GLN A 165 0.05 -6.68 -0.28
C GLN A 165 -1.37 -6.14 -0.39
N ARG A 166 -2.20 -6.77 -1.19
CA ARG A 166 -3.56 -6.32 -1.50
C ARG A 166 -4.63 -7.05 -0.70
N ARG A 167 -4.24 -7.89 0.27
CA ARG A 167 -5.20 -8.55 1.16
C ARG A 167 -5.82 -7.55 2.12
N PHE A 168 -7.11 -7.70 2.36
CA PHE A 168 -7.82 -6.95 3.38
C PHE A 168 -7.83 -7.68 4.72
N TYR A 169 -7.91 -6.90 5.80
CA TYR A 169 -8.30 -7.42 7.10
C TYR A 169 -9.82 -7.40 7.21
N GLN A 170 -10.41 -8.53 7.56
CA GLN A 170 -11.85 -8.62 7.77
C GLN A 170 -12.20 -8.19 9.18
N VAL A 171 -13.15 -7.29 9.30
CA VAL A 171 -13.66 -6.81 10.59
C VAL A 171 -15.16 -6.58 10.49
N HIS A 172 -15.87 -6.89 11.56
CA HIS A 172 -17.28 -6.56 11.74
C HIS A 172 -17.37 -5.56 12.90
N MET A 173 -17.96 -4.40 12.65
CA MET A 173 -18.12 -3.31 13.61
C MET A 173 -19.58 -3.12 13.96
#